data_8cfdf107e0fece19d64577975aad4abc
#
_entry.id   8cfdf107e0fece19d64577975aad4abc
#
_cell.length_a   1.000
_cell.length_b   1.000
_cell.length_c   1.000
_cell.angle_alpha   90.00
_cell.angle_beta   90.00
_cell.angle_gamma   90.00
#
_symmetry.space_group_name_H-M   'P 1'
#
loop_
_entity.id
_entity.type
_entity.pdbx_description
1 polymer ?
#
loop_
_entity_poly.entity_id
_entity_poly.type
_entity_poly.pdbx_seq_one_letter_code
_entity_poly.pdbx_strand_id
1 'polypeptide(L)'
;LAQMPVRMMLANDELRTVLVSIHVSLREALDAITVERVLETLRITHTALTALLGRKPRIAVAGVNPHAGEGGLFGREEIEVVQPAIWQARQEGMDVHGPYAPDTVFMRARQKPGIQREFDVVVAMYHDQGLIPVKYLGVEQGVNVTLGLPLIRTSPDHGTAMDVAGQGVADASSMVQAIRMARQLLAGAATGKA
;
A
#
# COMPACT_ATOMS: atom_id res chain seq x y z
N LEU A 1 13.59 -8.19 -15.56
CA LEU A 1 12.42 -7.87 -14.72
C LEU A 1 12.25 -8.85 -13.54
N ALA A 2 12.62 -10.12 -13.69
CA ALA A 2 12.44 -11.16 -12.67
C ALA A 2 13.24 -10.97 -11.35
N GLN A 3 14.18 -10.02 -11.32
CA GLN A 3 15.03 -9.75 -10.14
C GLN A 3 14.75 -8.37 -9.49
N MET A 4 13.80 -7.60 -10.00
CA MET A 4 13.49 -6.30 -9.41
C MET A 4 12.53 -6.46 -8.24
N PRO A 5 12.81 -5.83 -7.09
CA PRO A 5 11.87 -5.85 -5.99
C PRO A 5 10.61 -5.06 -6.35
N VAL A 6 9.47 -5.71 -6.22
CA VAL A 6 8.16 -5.11 -6.49
C VAL A 6 7.28 -5.18 -5.24
N ARG A 7 6.33 -4.25 -5.15
CA ARG A 7 5.31 -4.25 -4.10
C ARG A 7 3.93 -4.02 -4.70
N MET A 8 2.95 -4.66 -4.12
CA MET A 8 1.55 -4.45 -4.46
C MET A 8 1.01 -3.27 -3.64
N MET A 9 0.38 -2.34 -4.34
CA MET A 9 -0.49 -1.32 -3.75
C MET A 9 -1.92 -1.61 -4.17
N LEU A 10 -2.84 -1.68 -3.22
CA LEU A 10 -4.27 -1.60 -3.48
C LEU A 10 -4.74 -0.19 -3.13
N ALA A 11 -5.48 0.43 -4.03
CA ALA A 11 -5.92 1.81 -3.88
C ALA A 11 -7.32 2.02 -4.43
N ASN A 12 -8.05 2.92 -3.80
CA ASN A 12 -9.23 3.58 -4.33
C ASN A 12 -9.11 5.10 -4.05
N ASP A 13 -10.15 5.87 -4.32
CA ASP A 13 -10.13 7.32 -4.12
C ASP A 13 -9.93 7.71 -2.64
N GLU A 14 -10.33 6.85 -1.70
CA GLU A 14 -10.31 7.15 -0.29
C GLU A 14 -9.04 6.64 0.44
N LEU A 15 -8.50 5.49 0.05
CA LEU A 15 -7.43 4.82 0.80
C LEU A 15 -6.41 4.16 -0.14
N ARG A 16 -5.13 4.21 0.24
CA ARG A 16 -4.03 3.48 -0.41
C ARG A 16 -3.31 2.64 0.63
N THR A 17 -3.07 1.37 0.29
CA THR A 17 -2.28 0.46 1.12
C THR A 17 -1.21 -0.22 0.28
N VAL A 18 0.00 -0.33 0.83
CA VAL A 18 1.12 -1.07 0.21
C VAL A 18 1.49 -2.22 1.14
N LEU A 19 1.76 -3.38 0.58
CA LEU A 19 1.94 -4.61 1.35
C LEU A 19 3.39 -5.05 1.41
N VAL A 20 3.86 -5.37 2.61
CA VAL A 20 5.18 -5.97 2.85
C VAL A 20 5.20 -7.42 2.36
N SER A 21 4.16 -8.19 2.65
CA SER A 21 3.98 -9.55 2.14
C SER A 21 2.59 -9.75 1.52
N ILE A 22 2.51 -10.64 0.51
CA ILE A 22 1.30 -11.01 -0.21
C ILE A 22 1.31 -12.52 -0.48
N HIS A 23 0.13 -13.11 -0.74
CA HIS A 23 -0.08 -14.45 -1.31
C HIS A 23 0.78 -15.58 -0.68
N VAL A 24 1.02 -15.49 0.60
CA VAL A 24 1.66 -16.53 1.42
C VAL A 24 0.79 -16.81 2.65
N SER A 25 1.02 -17.93 3.34
CA SER A 25 0.31 -18.17 4.60
C SER A 25 0.62 -17.08 5.63
N LEU A 26 -0.29 -16.85 6.58
CA LEU A 26 -0.05 -15.83 7.62
C LEU A 26 1.23 -16.11 8.42
N ARG A 27 1.57 -17.38 8.66
CA ARG A 27 2.82 -17.76 9.34
C ARG A 27 4.04 -17.36 8.52
N GLU A 28 4.07 -17.71 7.24
CA GLU A 28 5.14 -17.28 6.33
C GLU A 28 5.20 -15.76 6.16
N ALA A 29 4.04 -15.08 6.22
CA ALA A 29 4.00 -13.64 6.19
C ALA A 29 4.71 -13.02 7.39
N LEU A 30 4.49 -13.56 8.59
CA LEU A 30 5.18 -13.12 9.81
C LEU A 30 6.69 -13.36 9.72
N ASP A 31 7.11 -14.53 9.26
CA ASP A 31 8.53 -14.87 9.06
C ASP A 31 9.21 -13.96 8.00
N ALA A 32 8.45 -13.46 7.05
CA ALA A 32 8.91 -12.58 5.99
C ALA A 32 9.05 -11.10 6.42
N ILE A 33 8.54 -10.70 7.60
CA ILE A 33 8.65 -9.34 8.12
C ILE A 33 10.05 -9.16 8.71
N THR A 34 10.96 -8.62 7.92
CA THR A 34 12.33 -8.27 8.33
C THR A 34 12.57 -6.77 8.17
N VAL A 35 13.59 -6.24 8.85
CA VAL A 35 13.98 -4.83 8.73
C VAL A 35 14.22 -4.45 7.27
N GLU A 36 14.96 -5.28 6.54
CA GLU A 36 15.30 -5.06 5.13
C GLU A 36 14.05 -5.03 4.27
N ARG A 37 13.11 -5.96 4.48
CA ARG A 37 11.91 -6.06 3.65
C ARG A 37 10.93 -4.92 3.92
N VAL A 38 10.78 -4.50 5.16
CA VAL A 38 9.97 -3.31 5.52
C VAL A 38 10.61 -2.06 4.94
N LEU A 39 11.93 -1.86 5.10
CA LEU A 39 12.65 -0.71 4.57
C LEU A 39 12.58 -0.65 3.03
N GLU A 40 12.79 -1.77 2.34
CA GLU A 40 12.64 -1.85 0.89
C GLU A 40 11.22 -1.47 0.44
N THR A 41 10.20 -1.93 1.18
CA THR A 41 8.81 -1.55 0.91
C THR A 41 8.59 -0.04 1.07
N LEU A 42 9.17 0.56 2.10
CA LEU A 42 9.12 2.00 2.33
C LEU A 42 9.80 2.79 1.20
N ARG A 43 10.98 2.36 0.73
CA ARG A 43 11.69 2.98 -0.39
C ARG A 43 10.88 2.94 -1.69
N ILE A 44 10.33 1.77 -2.03
CA ILE A 44 9.49 1.59 -3.23
C ILE A 44 8.23 2.46 -3.13
N THR A 45 7.57 2.47 -1.97
CA THR A 45 6.39 3.28 -1.70
C THR A 45 6.71 4.77 -1.82
N HIS A 46 7.80 5.22 -1.21
CA HIS A 46 8.24 6.62 -1.25
C HIS A 46 8.49 7.08 -2.69
N THR A 47 9.25 6.31 -3.46
CA THR A 47 9.58 6.65 -4.85
C THR A 47 8.33 6.75 -5.72
N ALA A 48 7.47 5.73 -5.67
CA ALA A 48 6.28 5.68 -6.50
C ALA A 48 5.27 6.78 -6.13
N LEU A 49 5.05 7.02 -4.84
CA LEU A 49 4.09 8.03 -4.38
C LEU A 49 4.63 9.46 -4.51
N THR A 50 5.94 9.66 -4.46
CA THR A 50 6.55 10.96 -4.78
C THR A 50 6.24 11.34 -6.23
N ALA A 51 6.41 10.41 -7.16
CA ALA A 51 6.06 10.62 -8.56
C ALA A 51 4.54 10.88 -8.75
N LEU A 52 3.69 10.10 -8.07
CA LEU A 52 2.22 10.26 -8.16
C LEU A 52 1.73 11.60 -7.61
N LEU A 53 2.28 12.05 -6.48
CA LEU A 53 1.78 13.20 -5.73
C LEU A 53 2.49 14.52 -6.07
N GLY A 54 3.64 14.45 -6.77
CA GLY A 54 4.52 15.61 -7.01
C GLY A 54 5.16 16.19 -5.73
N ARG A 55 5.11 15.43 -4.62
CA ARG A 55 5.71 15.80 -3.32
C ARG A 55 6.02 14.54 -2.51
N LYS A 56 6.80 14.70 -1.45
CA LYS A 56 7.04 13.60 -0.50
C LYS A 56 5.72 13.07 0.09
N PRO A 57 5.46 11.75 0.02
CA PRO A 57 4.28 11.16 0.66
C PRO A 57 4.47 11.08 2.18
N ARG A 58 3.40 11.30 2.92
CA ARG A 58 3.32 10.99 4.35
C ARG A 58 2.91 9.53 4.49
N ILE A 59 3.85 8.68 4.92
CA ILE A 59 3.67 7.23 4.98
C ILE A 59 3.40 6.82 6.42
N ALA A 60 2.25 6.19 6.68
CA ALA A 60 2.01 5.51 7.94
C ALA A 60 2.42 4.04 7.83
N VAL A 61 2.98 3.49 8.90
CA VAL A 61 3.32 2.06 8.99
C VAL A 61 2.42 1.41 10.04
N ALA A 62 1.68 0.37 9.65
CA ALA A 62 0.91 -0.44 10.58
C ALA A 62 1.85 -1.32 11.43
N GLY A 63 1.47 -1.57 12.68
CA GLY A 63 2.10 -2.62 13.47
C GLY A 63 1.74 -4.01 12.96
N VAL A 64 2.42 -5.02 13.45
CA VAL A 64 2.12 -6.45 13.25
C VAL A 64 1.06 -6.89 14.24
N ASN A 65 1.30 -6.54 15.51
CA ASN A 65 0.53 -7.00 16.66
C ASN A 65 -0.58 -6.02 17.07
N PRO A 66 -1.58 -6.47 17.83
CA PRO A 66 -2.57 -5.59 18.43
C PRO A 66 -1.90 -4.43 19.19
N HIS A 67 -2.50 -3.23 19.10
CA HIS A 67 -1.97 -2.01 19.74
C HIS A 67 -0.50 -1.70 19.40
N ALA A 68 -0.03 -2.15 18.22
CA ALA A 68 1.38 -2.06 17.82
C ALA A 68 2.34 -2.64 18.88
N GLY A 69 1.98 -3.81 19.43
CA GLY A 69 2.76 -4.58 20.38
C GLY A 69 2.72 -4.10 21.82
N GLU A 70 2.05 -2.96 22.14
CA GLU A 70 1.93 -2.41 23.50
C GLU A 70 3.27 -2.42 24.29
N GLY A 71 4.32 -1.89 23.68
CA GLY A 71 5.66 -1.87 24.29
C GLY A 71 6.32 -3.26 24.45
N GLY A 72 5.86 -4.25 23.69
CA GLY A 72 6.36 -5.63 23.69
C GLY A 72 5.47 -6.61 24.44
N LEU A 73 4.32 -6.17 24.97
CA LEU A 73 3.40 -7.04 25.70
C LEU A 73 2.73 -8.08 24.77
N PHE A 74 2.40 -7.70 23.54
CA PHE A 74 1.72 -8.55 22.55
C PHE A 74 2.65 -9.06 21.45
N GLY A 75 3.94 -8.83 21.55
CA GLY A 75 4.95 -9.21 20.57
C GLY A 75 6.04 -8.14 20.48
N ARG A 76 7.16 -8.48 19.89
CA ARG A 76 8.34 -7.61 19.83
C ARG A 76 8.71 -7.17 18.42
N GLU A 77 7.94 -7.58 17.42
CA GLU A 77 8.18 -7.31 16.00
C GLU A 77 8.23 -5.80 15.70
N GLU A 78 7.41 -5.02 16.41
CA GLU A 78 7.44 -3.56 16.29
C GLU A 78 8.77 -2.97 16.77
N ILE A 79 9.28 -3.47 17.89
CA ILE A 79 10.52 -2.99 18.51
C ILE A 79 11.75 -3.48 17.74
N GLU A 80 11.74 -4.75 17.33
CA GLU A 80 12.91 -5.43 16.76
C GLU A 80 13.02 -5.27 15.26
N VAL A 81 11.88 -5.01 14.56
CA VAL A 81 11.85 -4.97 13.10
C VAL A 81 11.27 -3.65 12.58
N VAL A 82 10.01 -3.31 12.95
CA VAL A 82 9.30 -2.20 12.30
C VAL A 82 9.89 -0.85 12.65
N GLN A 83 10.18 -0.60 13.93
CA GLN A 83 10.81 0.66 14.38
C GLN A 83 12.20 0.88 13.79
N PRO A 84 13.12 -0.11 13.77
CA PRO A 84 14.41 0.04 13.09
C PRO A 84 14.29 0.37 11.60
N ALA A 85 13.34 -0.26 10.87
CA ALA A 85 13.09 0.05 9.47
C ALA A 85 12.58 1.49 9.27
N ILE A 86 11.63 1.94 10.11
CA ILE A 86 11.12 3.32 10.10
C ILE A 86 12.26 4.31 10.39
N TRP A 87 13.10 4.02 11.37
CA TRP A 87 14.22 4.88 11.73
C TRP A 87 15.19 5.04 10.55
N GLN A 88 15.57 3.94 9.88
CA GLN A 88 16.44 3.99 8.70
C GLN A 88 15.78 4.79 7.56
N ALA A 89 14.49 4.56 7.28
CA ALA A 89 13.77 5.31 6.24
C ALA A 89 13.78 6.82 6.51
N ARG A 90 13.63 7.24 7.78
CA ARG A 90 13.73 8.65 8.18
C ARG A 90 15.13 9.21 7.96
N GLN A 91 16.19 8.45 8.23
CA GLN A 91 17.57 8.87 7.94
C GLN A 91 17.80 9.06 6.43
N GLU A 92 17.08 8.33 5.59
CA GLU A 92 17.06 8.50 4.14
C GLU A 92 16.17 9.68 3.68
N GLY A 93 15.60 10.44 4.61
CA GLY A 93 14.81 11.64 4.33
C GLY A 93 13.35 11.38 3.96
N MET A 94 12.83 10.17 4.18
CA MET A 94 11.41 9.84 3.97
C MET A 94 10.54 10.34 5.13
N ASP A 95 9.31 10.75 4.83
CA ASP A 95 8.31 11.15 5.83
C ASP A 95 7.48 9.93 6.25
N VAL A 96 8.02 9.16 7.20
CA VAL A 96 7.47 7.87 7.66
C VAL A 96 7.11 7.96 9.14
N HIS A 97 5.93 7.48 9.49
CA HIS A 97 5.36 7.53 10.84
C HIS A 97 4.86 6.15 11.29
N GLY A 98 4.96 5.89 12.58
CA GLY A 98 4.51 4.62 13.20
C GLY A 98 5.60 3.99 14.07
N PRO A 99 5.47 2.68 14.38
CA PRO A 99 4.32 1.83 14.01
C PRO A 99 3.03 2.27 14.73
N TYR A 100 1.91 2.17 14.05
CA TYR A 100 0.60 2.49 14.61
C TYR A 100 -0.24 1.22 14.79
N ALA A 101 -1.17 1.28 15.74
CA ALA A 101 -2.15 0.21 15.95
C ALA A 101 -2.90 -0.08 14.63
N PRO A 102 -2.89 -1.33 14.14
CA PRO A 102 -3.40 -1.66 12.81
C PRO A 102 -4.91 -1.51 12.67
N ASP A 103 -5.66 -1.57 13.75
CA ASP A 103 -7.11 -1.38 13.77
C ASP A 103 -7.54 0.10 13.58
N THR A 104 -6.65 1.06 13.80
CA THR A 104 -6.97 2.49 13.74
C THR A 104 -6.23 3.29 12.68
N VAL A 105 -5.06 2.84 12.22
CA VAL A 105 -4.22 3.60 11.30
C VAL A 105 -4.89 3.90 9.96
N PHE A 106 -5.72 2.99 9.46
CA PHE A 106 -6.41 3.17 8.17
C PHE A 106 -7.44 4.29 8.20
N MET A 107 -8.09 4.53 9.35
CA MET A 107 -9.01 5.66 9.53
C MET A 107 -8.31 7.02 9.40
N ARG A 108 -7.03 7.09 9.82
CA ARG A 108 -6.20 8.30 9.75
C ARG A 108 -5.70 8.59 8.33
N ALA A 109 -5.57 7.56 7.50
CA ALA A 109 -5.15 7.65 6.10
C ALA A 109 -6.34 7.80 5.14
N ARG A 110 -7.57 7.56 5.60
CA ARG A 110 -8.77 7.62 4.77
C ARG A 110 -9.09 9.06 4.38
N GLN A 111 -9.23 9.32 3.08
CA GLN A 111 -9.76 10.58 2.57
C GLN A 111 -11.28 10.65 2.81
N LYS A 112 -11.72 11.71 3.43
CA LYS A 112 -13.15 12.00 3.64
C LYS A 112 -13.49 13.37 3.07
N PRO A 113 -14.71 13.61 2.60
CA PRO A 113 -15.15 14.92 2.15
C PRO A 113 -14.93 15.99 3.23
N GLY A 114 -14.25 17.09 2.87
CA GLY A 114 -13.99 18.22 3.78
C GLY A 114 -12.93 17.97 4.87
N ILE A 115 -12.33 16.77 4.93
CA ILE A 115 -11.32 16.43 5.93
C ILE A 115 -10.02 16.05 5.21
N GLN A 116 -8.94 16.75 5.51
CA GLN A 116 -7.63 16.37 5.02
C GLN A 116 -7.16 15.10 5.73
N ARG A 117 -6.78 14.08 4.94
CA ARG A 117 -6.17 12.87 5.49
C ARG A 117 -4.83 13.18 6.16
N GLU A 118 -4.52 12.48 7.22
CA GLU A 118 -3.25 12.64 7.93
C GLU A 118 -2.10 11.98 7.14
N PHE A 119 -2.33 10.82 6.53
CA PHE A 119 -1.35 10.07 5.76
C PHE A 119 -1.82 9.84 4.32
N ASP A 120 -0.88 9.77 3.40
CA ASP A 120 -1.17 9.55 1.98
C ASP A 120 -1.30 8.06 1.63
N VAL A 121 -0.68 7.19 2.44
CA VAL A 121 -0.64 5.74 2.27
C VAL A 121 -0.35 5.04 3.59
N VAL A 122 -0.85 3.82 3.75
CA VAL A 122 -0.47 2.90 4.84
C VAL A 122 0.37 1.77 4.27
N VAL A 123 1.53 1.51 4.87
CA VAL A 123 2.28 0.27 4.67
C VAL A 123 1.79 -0.75 5.67
N ALA A 124 1.20 -1.83 5.17
CA ALA A 124 0.66 -2.94 5.94
C ALA A 124 1.59 -4.16 5.84
N MET A 125 1.62 -4.96 6.89
CA MET A 125 2.58 -6.05 7.03
C MET A 125 2.20 -7.29 6.24
N TYR A 126 0.90 -7.58 6.12
CA TYR A 126 0.39 -8.77 5.44
C TYR A 126 -0.90 -8.48 4.67
N HIS A 127 -1.28 -9.43 3.84
CA HIS A 127 -2.33 -9.32 2.84
C HIS A 127 -3.65 -8.77 3.42
N ASP A 128 -4.29 -9.49 4.34
CA ASP A 128 -5.62 -9.11 4.83
C ASP A 128 -5.60 -7.84 5.67
N GLN A 129 -4.51 -7.57 6.40
CA GLN A 129 -4.35 -6.32 7.15
C GLN A 129 -4.52 -5.09 6.25
N GLY A 130 -3.93 -5.12 5.05
CA GLY A 130 -3.96 -3.98 4.13
C GLY A 130 -5.14 -4.00 3.16
N LEU A 131 -5.64 -5.18 2.77
CA LEU A 131 -6.66 -5.29 1.73
C LEU A 131 -8.08 -5.15 2.28
N ILE A 132 -8.36 -5.70 3.46
CA ILE A 132 -9.70 -5.60 4.09
C ILE A 132 -10.19 -4.15 4.15
N PRO A 133 -9.44 -3.18 4.70
CA PRO A 133 -9.93 -1.81 4.80
C PRO A 133 -10.19 -1.14 3.46
N VAL A 134 -9.41 -1.42 2.41
CA VAL A 134 -9.64 -0.87 1.07
C VAL A 134 -10.86 -1.52 0.42
N LYS A 135 -10.96 -2.85 0.48
CA LYS A 135 -12.08 -3.61 -0.10
C LYS A 135 -13.41 -3.32 0.57
N TYR A 136 -13.39 -3.07 1.88
CA TYR A 136 -14.59 -2.69 2.64
C TYR A 136 -15.16 -1.33 2.20
N LEU A 137 -14.33 -0.46 1.63
CA LEU A 137 -14.74 0.85 1.08
C LEU A 137 -15.31 0.77 -0.36
N GLY A 138 -15.31 -0.40 -0.99
CA GLY A 138 -15.86 -0.64 -2.33
C GLY A 138 -14.87 -1.38 -3.22
N VAL A 139 -15.15 -2.66 -3.47
CA VAL A 139 -14.30 -3.54 -4.31
C VAL A 139 -14.28 -3.07 -5.76
N GLU A 140 -15.41 -2.57 -6.27
CA GLU A 140 -15.58 -2.10 -7.65
C GLU A 140 -14.71 -0.89 -7.99
N GLN A 141 -14.23 -0.16 -6.98
CA GLN A 141 -13.35 1.00 -7.15
C GLN A 141 -11.88 0.66 -6.87
N GLY A 142 -11.61 -0.55 -6.41
CA GLY A 142 -10.27 -1.02 -6.10
C GLY A 142 -9.40 -1.16 -7.34
N VAL A 143 -8.19 -0.61 -7.27
CA VAL A 143 -7.16 -0.74 -8.31
C VAL A 143 -5.92 -1.38 -7.70
N ASN A 144 -5.48 -2.46 -8.32
CA ASN A 144 -4.21 -3.08 -8.01
C ASN A 144 -3.09 -2.42 -8.83
N VAL A 145 -2.08 -1.90 -8.15
CA VAL A 145 -0.91 -1.26 -8.75
C VAL A 145 0.34 -2.02 -8.36
N THR A 146 1.16 -2.38 -9.33
CA THR A 146 2.48 -2.96 -9.05
C THR A 146 3.52 -1.85 -9.03
N LEU A 147 4.07 -1.58 -7.86
CA LEU A 147 5.14 -0.60 -7.63
C LEU A 147 6.51 -1.22 -7.81
N GLY A 148 7.53 -0.41 -8.15
CA GLY A 148 8.91 -0.85 -8.33
C GLY A 148 9.25 -1.33 -9.74
N LEU A 149 8.30 -1.40 -10.65
CA LEU A 149 8.55 -1.71 -12.05
C LEU A 149 9.03 -0.46 -12.83
N PRO A 150 9.84 -0.63 -13.91
CA PRO A 150 10.23 0.47 -14.81
C PRO A 150 9.06 0.89 -15.74
N LEU A 151 7.91 0.32 -15.59
CA LEU A 151 6.67 0.63 -16.30
C LEU A 151 5.51 0.76 -15.32
N ILE A 152 4.48 1.50 -15.70
CA ILE A 152 3.24 1.60 -14.92
C ILE A 152 2.38 0.39 -15.22
N ARG A 153 2.03 -0.36 -14.16
CA ARG A 153 1.12 -1.50 -14.22
C ARG A 153 -0.01 -1.33 -13.22
N THR A 154 -1.21 -1.21 -13.76
CA THR A 154 -2.46 -1.20 -12.99
C THR A 154 -3.37 -2.31 -13.49
N SER A 155 -4.21 -2.83 -12.63
CA SER A 155 -5.25 -3.80 -12.99
C SER A 155 -6.48 -3.64 -12.09
N PRO A 156 -7.66 -4.11 -12.56
CA PRO A 156 -8.81 -4.32 -11.68
C PRO A 156 -8.45 -5.21 -10.49
N ASP A 157 -9.19 -5.07 -9.40
CA ASP A 157 -9.00 -5.90 -8.19
C ASP A 157 -9.88 -7.16 -8.16
N HIS A 158 -10.61 -7.45 -9.23
CA HIS A 158 -11.39 -8.68 -9.37
C HIS A 158 -10.64 -9.76 -10.18
N GLY A 159 -11.12 -11.00 -10.08
CA GLY A 159 -10.63 -12.12 -10.88
C GLY A 159 -11.03 -12.04 -12.34
N THR A 160 -10.83 -13.13 -13.07
CA THR A 160 -11.07 -13.24 -14.52
C THR A 160 -12.55 -13.17 -14.93
N ALA A 161 -13.47 -13.33 -13.96
CA ALA A 161 -14.94 -13.24 -14.18
C ALA A 161 -15.42 -14.06 -15.40
N MET A 162 -14.90 -15.31 -15.53
CA MET A 162 -15.19 -16.18 -16.66
C MET A 162 -16.67 -16.56 -16.78
N ASP A 163 -17.39 -16.51 -15.68
CA ASP A 163 -18.83 -16.75 -15.57
C ASP A 163 -19.68 -15.76 -16.35
N VAL A 164 -19.22 -14.51 -16.53
CA VAL A 164 -19.90 -13.47 -17.29
C VAL A 164 -19.24 -13.15 -18.63
N ALA A 165 -18.15 -13.85 -18.98
CA ALA A 165 -17.42 -13.60 -20.22
C ALA A 165 -18.30 -13.86 -21.46
N GLY A 166 -18.32 -12.92 -22.39
CA GLY A 166 -19.10 -12.99 -23.62
C GLY A 166 -20.60 -12.70 -23.48
N GLN A 167 -21.11 -12.47 -22.26
CA GLN A 167 -22.54 -12.22 -22.04
C GLN A 167 -22.93 -10.74 -22.15
N GLY A 168 -21.98 -9.81 -22.25
CA GLY A 168 -22.23 -8.37 -22.33
C GLY A 168 -22.77 -7.72 -21.04
N VAL A 169 -22.69 -8.41 -19.89
CA VAL A 169 -23.20 -7.97 -18.59
C VAL A 169 -22.08 -7.61 -17.59
N ALA A 170 -20.81 -7.74 -17.99
CA ALA A 170 -19.69 -7.42 -17.13
C ALA A 170 -19.64 -5.93 -16.75
N ASP A 171 -19.44 -5.63 -15.46
CA ASP A 171 -19.22 -4.27 -14.99
C ASP A 171 -17.79 -3.80 -15.34
N ALA A 172 -17.67 -2.71 -16.10
CA ALA A 172 -16.40 -2.16 -16.52
C ALA A 172 -15.80 -1.16 -15.49
N SER A 173 -16.46 -0.87 -14.38
CA SER A 173 -16.09 0.18 -13.43
C SER A 173 -14.68 0.05 -12.93
N SER A 174 -14.27 -1.14 -12.49
CA SER A 174 -12.93 -1.40 -11.97
C SER A 174 -11.83 -1.25 -13.04
N MET A 175 -12.11 -1.66 -14.30
CA MET A 175 -11.19 -1.44 -15.42
C MET A 175 -11.02 0.06 -15.74
N VAL A 176 -12.11 0.82 -15.72
CA VAL A 176 -12.08 2.27 -15.91
C VAL A 176 -11.23 2.95 -14.83
N GLN A 177 -11.38 2.53 -13.58
CA GLN A 177 -10.56 3.04 -12.47
C GLN A 177 -9.08 2.67 -12.65
N ALA A 178 -8.77 1.45 -13.08
CA ALA A 178 -7.40 1.04 -13.35
C ALA A 178 -6.75 1.91 -14.45
N ILE A 179 -7.48 2.21 -15.54
CA ILE A 179 -7.00 3.10 -16.61
C ILE A 179 -6.82 4.54 -16.09
N ARG A 180 -7.73 5.05 -15.29
CA ARG A 180 -7.62 6.39 -14.67
C ARG A 180 -6.38 6.48 -13.75
N MET A 181 -6.15 5.48 -12.92
CA MET A 181 -4.97 5.40 -12.07
C MET A 181 -3.67 5.37 -12.88
N ALA A 182 -3.62 4.60 -13.98
CA ALA A 182 -2.46 4.58 -14.87
C ALA A 182 -2.17 5.96 -15.47
N ARG A 183 -3.21 6.70 -15.89
CA ARG A 183 -3.06 8.07 -16.39
C ARG A 183 -2.55 9.05 -15.33
N GLN A 184 -3.02 8.94 -14.09
CA GLN A 184 -2.54 9.77 -12.96
C GLN A 184 -1.05 9.50 -12.67
N LEU A 185 -0.64 8.23 -12.64
CA LEU A 185 0.75 7.84 -12.44
C LEU A 185 1.66 8.36 -13.57
N LEU A 186 1.20 8.32 -14.82
CA LEU A 186 1.93 8.88 -15.97
C LEU A 186 2.08 10.40 -15.87
N ALA A 187 1.02 11.12 -15.52
CA ALA A 187 1.07 12.56 -15.38
C ALA A 187 2.04 12.98 -14.26
N GLY A 188 2.02 12.30 -13.12
CA GLY A 188 2.96 12.54 -12.02
C GLY A 188 4.42 12.26 -12.41
N ALA A 189 4.67 11.17 -13.13
CA ALA A 189 6.01 10.83 -13.61
C ALA A 189 6.56 11.85 -14.65
N ALA A 190 5.71 12.49 -15.43
CA ALA A 190 6.10 13.52 -16.39
C ALA A 190 6.48 14.84 -15.70
N THR A 191 5.81 15.21 -14.62
CA THR A 191 6.08 16.44 -13.85
C THR A 191 7.32 16.32 -12.93
N GLY A 192 7.70 15.11 -12.53
CA GLY A 192 8.88 14.86 -11.67
C GLY A 192 10.22 14.79 -12.43
N LYS A 193 10.22 15.02 -13.75
CA LYS A 193 11.45 15.04 -14.61
C LYS A 193 11.92 16.46 -14.97
N ALA A 194 11.35 17.49 -14.36
CA ALA A 194 11.77 18.89 -14.56
C ALA A 194 12.71 19.37 -13.46
#